data_195e449ea38d17cbd3f4ec3f3d552787
#
_entry.id   195e449ea38d17cbd3f4ec3f3d552787
#
_cell.length_a   1.000
_cell.length_b   1.000
_cell.length_c   1.000
_cell.angle_alpha   90.00
_cell.angle_beta   90.00
_cell.angle_gamma   90.00
#
_symmetry.space_group_name_H-M   'P 1'
#
loop_
_entity.id
_entity.type
_entity.pdbx_description
1 polymer ?
#
loop_
_entity_poly.entity_id
_entity_poly.type
_entity_poly.pdbx_seq_one_letter_code
_entity_poly.pdbx_strand_id
1 'polypeptide(L)'
;MFKRWCTQQKFNNATNLSHVLMDGGVLSVPFDKLNEFHEKYIEAVKSGEKLFVVEQKSPRYNFFVDIDYKDTRSLTIEEIQDICKIICDKVKRHGGKDCLISVSPPKTVGQYTKTGVHLNWPEFVVDQPSAIALREHILVALSRAKGATDWNEIIDAAVYGDVRRKSKGSGFRMPWSHKMAKHMPCGGQGCEECEGKGKVVQVAYLPLFIYNHGPLSKLTKIDPQPNLDILKMSSIRTEQPQHITVEPPSSVIKEGSFTDAQTKDEIENDELKGLIEDFIQRNMEGQSTSVVTKLFK
;
A
#
# COMPACT_ATOMS: atom_id res chain seq x y z
N MET A 1 -28.94 1.28 -5.24
CA MET A 1 -29.03 0.53 -6.53
C MET A 1 -28.03 -0.61 -6.57
N PHE A 2 -26.77 -0.38 -6.36
CA PHE A 2 -25.67 -1.36 -6.45
C PHE A 2 -25.82 -2.57 -5.49
N LYS A 3 -26.04 -2.33 -4.19
CA LYS A 3 -26.24 -3.41 -3.21
C LYS A 3 -27.43 -4.32 -3.56
N ARG A 4 -28.54 -3.73 -4.06
CA ARG A 4 -29.71 -4.50 -4.49
C ARG A 4 -29.37 -5.42 -5.66
N TRP A 5 -28.60 -4.93 -6.63
CA TRP A 5 -28.11 -5.74 -7.74
C TRP A 5 -27.20 -6.89 -7.22
N CYS A 6 -26.24 -6.61 -6.33
CA CYS A 6 -25.43 -7.67 -5.73
C CYS A 6 -26.27 -8.74 -5.04
N THR A 7 -27.36 -8.37 -4.37
CA THR A 7 -28.29 -9.31 -3.74
C THR A 7 -29.03 -10.16 -4.79
N GLN A 8 -29.48 -9.56 -5.88
CA GLN A 8 -30.13 -10.28 -6.99
C GLN A 8 -29.17 -11.30 -7.63
N GLN A 9 -27.88 -10.99 -7.73
CA GLN A 9 -26.83 -11.89 -8.19
C GLN A 9 -26.40 -12.94 -7.14
N LYS A 10 -26.97 -12.92 -5.94
CA LYS A 10 -26.64 -13.80 -4.81
C LYS A 10 -25.17 -13.68 -4.35
N PHE A 11 -24.55 -12.51 -4.53
CA PHE A 11 -23.18 -12.29 -4.10
C PHE A 11 -23.05 -12.07 -2.59
N ASN A 12 -24.12 -11.79 -1.89
CA ASN A 12 -24.16 -11.47 -0.45
C ASN A 12 -23.89 -12.69 0.43
N ASN A 13 -22.68 -13.22 0.36
CA ASN A 13 -22.22 -14.35 1.18
C ASN A 13 -20.72 -14.24 1.40
N ALA A 14 -20.17 -15.07 2.30
CA ALA A 14 -18.74 -15.07 2.67
C ALA A 14 -18.00 -16.32 2.18
N THR A 15 -18.59 -17.16 1.32
CA THR A 15 -18.02 -18.44 0.90
C THR A 15 -16.65 -18.29 0.24
N ASN A 16 -16.55 -17.35 -0.71
CA ASN A 16 -15.29 -16.94 -1.35
C ASN A 16 -15.16 -15.42 -1.27
N LEU A 17 -14.92 -14.92 -0.06
CA LEU A 17 -14.87 -13.50 0.24
C LEU A 17 -14.02 -12.75 -0.76
N SER A 18 -14.66 -11.89 -1.55
CA SER A 18 -14.03 -11.06 -2.57
C SER A 18 -14.03 -9.57 -2.24
N HIS A 19 -15.10 -9.10 -1.61
CA HIS A 19 -15.23 -7.69 -1.23
C HIS A 19 -15.90 -7.54 0.13
N VAL A 20 -15.54 -6.50 0.84
CA VAL A 20 -16.18 -6.05 2.10
C VAL A 20 -16.86 -4.73 1.85
N LEU A 21 -18.08 -4.59 2.36
CA LEU A 21 -18.83 -3.34 2.33
C LEU A 21 -18.69 -2.65 3.70
N MET A 22 -17.96 -1.52 3.77
CA MET A 22 -17.69 -0.85 5.05
C MET A 22 -18.95 -0.25 5.70
N ASP A 23 -20.03 -0.11 4.95
CA ASP A 23 -21.35 0.27 5.46
C ASP A 23 -22.24 -0.95 5.81
N GLY A 24 -21.63 -2.14 5.81
CA GLY A 24 -22.21 -3.41 6.25
C GLY A 24 -22.40 -4.44 5.14
N GLY A 25 -21.85 -5.62 5.38
CA GLY A 25 -21.95 -6.79 4.51
C GLY A 25 -20.65 -7.20 3.86
N VAL A 26 -20.70 -8.37 3.22
CA VAL A 26 -19.59 -8.97 2.46
C VAL A 26 -20.11 -9.54 1.16
N LEU A 27 -19.23 -9.65 0.17
CA LEU A 27 -19.59 -10.20 -1.14
C LEU A 27 -18.61 -11.31 -1.55
N SER A 28 -19.17 -12.32 -2.23
CA SER A 28 -18.43 -13.33 -2.96
C SER A 28 -18.75 -13.17 -4.44
N VAL A 29 -17.95 -12.36 -5.12
CA VAL A 29 -18.07 -12.14 -6.58
C VAL A 29 -17.16 -13.14 -7.28
N PRO A 30 -17.69 -14.06 -8.10
CA PRO A 30 -16.89 -14.96 -8.90
C PRO A 30 -16.07 -14.19 -9.95
N PHE A 31 -14.94 -14.76 -10.38
CA PHE A 31 -14.06 -14.05 -11.34
C PHE A 31 -14.73 -13.88 -12.71
N ASP A 32 -15.50 -14.86 -13.18
CA ASP A 32 -16.28 -14.76 -14.42
C ASP A 32 -17.36 -13.68 -14.38
N LYS A 33 -17.74 -13.20 -13.19
CA LYS A 33 -18.69 -12.10 -12.95
C LYS A 33 -18.02 -10.76 -12.60
N LEU A 34 -16.69 -10.73 -12.48
CA LEU A 34 -15.99 -9.53 -12.03
C LEU A 34 -16.14 -8.36 -13.02
N ASN A 35 -16.17 -8.62 -14.32
CA ASN A 35 -16.40 -7.58 -15.33
C ASN A 35 -17.79 -6.95 -15.18
N GLU A 36 -18.84 -7.77 -15.05
CA GLU A 36 -20.21 -7.28 -14.84
C GLU A 36 -20.34 -6.49 -13.53
N PHE A 37 -19.65 -6.97 -12.48
CA PHE A 37 -19.58 -6.27 -11.19
C PHE A 37 -18.93 -4.87 -11.35
N HIS A 38 -17.83 -4.77 -12.09
CA HIS A 38 -17.15 -3.50 -12.37
C HIS A 38 -18.04 -2.54 -13.18
N GLU A 39 -18.77 -3.03 -14.16
CA GLU A 39 -19.72 -2.22 -14.95
C GLU A 39 -20.80 -1.65 -14.04
N LYS A 40 -21.41 -2.47 -13.21
CA LYS A 40 -22.46 -2.05 -12.26
C LYS A 40 -21.93 -1.13 -11.16
N TYR A 41 -20.69 -1.33 -10.75
CA TYR A 41 -20.01 -0.42 -9.84
C TYR A 41 -19.89 0.99 -10.46
N ILE A 42 -19.36 1.08 -11.68
CA ILE A 42 -19.19 2.35 -12.40
C ILE A 42 -20.55 3.01 -12.70
N GLU A 43 -21.56 2.26 -13.09
CA GLU A 43 -22.94 2.77 -13.25
C GLU A 43 -23.43 3.44 -11.95
N ALA A 44 -23.28 2.78 -10.81
CA ALA A 44 -23.72 3.29 -9.53
C ALA A 44 -22.93 4.56 -9.12
N VAL A 45 -21.62 4.57 -9.30
CA VAL A 45 -20.80 5.76 -9.02
C VAL A 45 -21.22 6.94 -9.92
N LYS A 46 -21.43 6.71 -11.22
CA LYS A 46 -21.89 7.73 -12.18
C LYS A 46 -23.29 8.26 -11.84
N SER A 47 -24.15 7.45 -11.24
CA SER A 47 -25.47 7.89 -10.77
C SER A 47 -25.42 8.67 -9.44
N GLY A 48 -24.24 8.88 -8.86
CA GLY A 48 -24.05 9.58 -7.59
C GLY A 48 -24.23 8.71 -6.34
N GLU A 49 -24.36 7.37 -6.48
CA GLU A 49 -24.45 6.47 -5.34
C GLU A 49 -23.12 6.42 -4.58
N LYS A 50 -23.14 6.67 -3.27
CA LYS A 50 -21.96 6.55 -2.42
C LYS A 50 -21.71 5.08 -2.12
N LEU A 51 -20.65 4.53 -2.68
CA LEU A 51 -20.21 3.15 -2.46
C LEU A 51 -19.12 3.08 -1.39
N PHE A 52 -19.02 1.92 -0.71
CA PHE A 52 -18.13 1.68 0.43
C PHE A 52 -17.40 0.34 0.27
N VAL A 53 -16.85 0.08 -0.89
CA VAL A 53 -16.34 -1.24 -1.30
C VAL A 53 -14.84 -1.34 -1.10
N VAL A 54 -14.42 -2.40 -0.41
CA VAL A 54 -13.04 -2.81 -0.21
C VAL A 54 -12.83 -4.15 -0.88
N GLU A 55 -11.95 -4.22 -1.86
CA GLU A 55 -11.60 -5.45 -2.55
C GLU A 55 -10.64 -6.29 -1.69
N GLN A 56 -10.85 -7.62 -1.63
CA GLN A 56 -10.01 -8.56 -0.90
C GLN A 56 -9.04 -9.27 -1.83
N LYS A 57 -7.82 -9.52 -1.35
CA LYS A 57 -6.81 -10.24 -2.12
C LYS A 57 -7.21 -11.68 -2.44
N SER A 58 -6.93 -12.12 -3.65
CA SER A 58 -6.78 -13.54 -3.99
C SER A 58 -5.44 -14.07 -3.44
N PRO A 59 -5.18 -15.39 -3.42
CA PRO A 59 -3.90 -15.94 -2.97
C PRO A 59 -2.67 -15.35 -3.68
N ARG A 60 -2.83 -15.05 -4.96
CA ARG A 60 -1.95 -14.22 -5.79
C ARG A 60 -2.75 -13.01 -6.23
N TYR A 61 -2.14 -11.86 -6.30
CA TYR A 61 -2.86 -10.60 -6.55
C TYR A 61 -1.98 -9.58 -7.25
N ASN A 62 -2.58 -8.65 -7.94
CA ASN A 62 -1.89 -7.51 -8.52
C ASN A 62 -1.29 -6.66 -7.40
N PHE A 63 -0.01 -6.34 -7.51
CA PHE A 63 0.71 -5.58 -6.48
C PHE A 63 0.10 -4.19 -6.31
N PHE A 64 0.08 -3.73 -5.09
CA PHE A 64 -0.42 -2.41 -4.71
C PHE A 64 0.32 -1.87 -3.50
N VAL A 65 0.27 -0.55 -3.32
CA VAL A 65 0.87 0.16 -2.17
C VAL A 65 -0.16 1.13 -1.60
N ASP A 66 -0.26 1.18 -0.28
CA ASP A 66 -1.04 2.16 0.48
C ASP A 66 -0.08 3.13 1.20
N ILE A 67 -0.22 4.41 0.91
CA ILE A 67 0.56 5.50 1.51
C ILE A 67 -0.36 6.31 2.42
N ASP A 68 -0.02 6.38 3.68
CA ASP A 68 -0.73 7.11 4.71
C ASP A 68 0.17 8.21 5.31
N TYR A 69 0.44 9.26 4.51
CA TYR A 69 1.32 10.35 4.92
C TYR A 69 0.63 11.29 5.91
N LYS A 70 1.22 11.49 7.08
CA LYS A 70 0.71 12.39 8.13
C LYS A 70 1.75 13.43 8.47
N ASP A 71 1.39 14.71 8.38
CA ASP A 71 2.26 15.84 8.73
C ASP A 71 1.40 17.03 9.21
N THR A 72 2.02 18.11 9.61
CA THR A 72 1.36 19.38 9.96
C THR A 72 0.64 20.03 8.77
N ARG A 73 1.06 19.70 7.53
CA ARG A 73 0.41 20.10 6.28
C ARG A 73 0.16 18.93 5.33
N SER A 74 -0.70 19.14 4.34
CA SER A 74 -0.87 18.20 3.25
C SER A 74 0.34 18.19 2.31
N LEU A 75 0.60 17.04 1.67
CA LEU A 75 1.51 16.99 0.54
C LEU A 75 0.96 17.80 -0.64
N THR A 76 1.85 18.48 -1.36
CA THR A 76 1.51 19.08 -2.65
C THR A 76 1.40 17.99 -3.73
N ILE A 77 0.84 18.34 -4.88
CA ILE A 77 0.76 17.41 -6.02
C ILE A 77 2.14 16.99 -6.50
N GLU A 78 3.09 17.91 -6.53
CA GLU A 78 4.48 17.66 -6.93
C GLU A 78 5.19 16.71 -5.96
N GLU A 79 4.98 16.89 -4.65
CA GLU A 79 5.52 15.98 -3.63
C GLU A 79 4.93 14.57 -3.74
N ILE A 80 3.62 14.46 -4.00
CA ILE A 80 2.97 13.18 -4.26
C ILE A 80 3.56 12.51 -5.50
N GLN A 81 3.71 13.27 -6.60
CA GLN A 81 4.27 12.75 -7.85
C GLN A 81 5.71 12.27 -7.67
N ASP A 82 6.52 12.99 -6.91
CA ASP A 82 7.92 12.65 -6.67
C ASP A 82 8.04 11.36 -5.82
N ILE A 83 7.29 11.24 -4.73
CA ILE A 83 7.22 10.01 -3.92
C ILE A 83 6.75 8.83 -4.79
N CYS A 84 5.64 8.99 -5.52
CA CYS A 84 5.10 7.95 -6.37
C CYS A 84 6.09 7.53 -7.46
N LYS A 85 6.82 8.48 -8.06
CA LYS A 85 7.84 8.19 -9.07
C LYS A 85 8.97 7.33 -8.52
N ILE A 86 9.48 7.64 -7.33
CA ILE A 86 10.52 6.84 -6.65
C ILE A 86 10.04 5.40 -6.45
N ILE A 87 8.81 5.23 -5.97
CA ILE A 87 8.19 3.92 -5.74
C ILE A 87 8.03 3.17 -7.07
N CYS A 88 7.45 3.81 -8.09
CA CYS A 88 7.22 3.20 -9.39
C CYS A 88 8.52 2.81 -10.08
N ASP A 89 9.55 3.67 -10.06
CA ASP A 89 10.87 3.37 -10.61
C ASP A 89 11.55 2.21 -9.87
N LYS A 90 11.29 2.05 -8.56
CA LYS A 90 11.77 0.90 -7.81
C LYS A 90 11.05 -0.38 -8.19
N VAL A 91 9.72 -0.38 -8.25
CA VAL A 91 8.91 -1.55 -8.63
C VAL A 91 9.17 -1.96 -10.09
N LYS A 92 9.41 -1.01 -10.98
CA LYS A 92 9.83 -1.26 -12.36
C LYS A 92 11.06 -2.16 -12.47
N ARG A 93 12.04 -2.01 -11.56
CA ARG A 93 13.26 -2.86 -11.52
C ARG A 93 12.96 -4.33 -11.17
N HIS A 94 11.80 -4.62 -10.63
CA HIS A 94 11.32 -5.96 -10.32
C HIS A 94 10.29 -6.48 -11.34
N GLY A 95 10.06 -5.75 -12.45
CA GLY A 95 9.15 -6.14 -13.52
C GLY A 95 7.79 -5.47 -13.52
N GLY A 96 7.50 -4.60 -12.55
CA GLY A 96 6.29 -3.78 -12.57
C GLY A 96 6.30 -2.82 -13.77
N LYS A 97 5.14 -2.70 -14.42
CA LYS A 97 4.96 -1.84 -15.60
C LYS A 97 4.22 -0.56 -15.21
N ASP A 98 3.13 -0.27 -15.90
CA ASP A 98 2.30 0.90 -15.65
C ASP A 98 1.64 0.81 -14.27
N CYS A 99 1.47 1.96 -13.63
CA CYS A 99 0.86 2.04 -12.31
C CYS A 99 -0.22 3.11 -12.29
N LEU A 100 -1.41 2.74 -11.81
CA LEU A 100 -2.47 3.70 -11.51
C LEU A 100 -2.24 4.30 -10.13
N ILE A 101 -2.34 5.62 -10.04
CA ILE A 101 -2.18 6.37 -8.79
C ILE A 101 -3.46 7.11 -8.47
N SER A 102 -4.04 6.76 -7.32
CA SER A 102 -5.26 7.38 -6.80
C SER A 102 -4.95 8.13 -5.51
N VAL A 103 -5.50 9.32 -5.36
CA VAL A 103 -5.24 10.21 -4.22
C VAL A 103 -6.55 10.53 -3.52
N SER A 104 -6.56 10.49 -2.19
CA SER A 104 -7.69 11.02 -1.42
C SER A 104 -7.46 12.49 -1.09
N PRO A 105 -8.51 13.33 -1.06
CA PRO A 105 -8.40 14.67 -0.50
C PRO A 105 -7.79 14.63 0.90
N PRO A 106 -6.93 15.60 1.25
CA PRO A 106 -6.34 15.69 2.58
C PRO A 106 -7.42 15.79 3.65
N LYS A 107 -7.17 15.21 4.82
CA LYS A 107 -8.08 15.24 5.95
C LYS A 107 -7.36 15.50 7.26
N THR A 108 -7.99 16.27 8.13
CA THR A 108 -7.49 16.51 9.49
C THR A 108 -7.66 15.27 10.36
N VAL A 109 -6.61 14.88 11.07
CA VAL A 109 -6.60 13.77 12.04
C VAL A 109 -5.86 14.25 13.30
N GLY A 110 -6.59 14.70 14.30
CA GLY A 110 -6.02 15.39 15.45
C GLY A 110 -5.32 16.69 15.02
N GLN A 111 -4.05 16.84 15.36
CA GLN A 111 -3.22 17.99 14.98
C GLN A 111 -2.54 17.84 13.62
N TYR A 112 -2.72 16.73 12.94
CA TYR A 112 -2.07 16.41 11.66
C TYR A 112 -3.05 16.46 10.50
N THR A 113 -2.49 16.69 9.32
CA THR A 113 -3.17 16.50 8.04
C THR A 113 -2.69 15.20 7.43
N LYS A 114 -3.62 14.31 7.09
CA LYS A 114 -3.34 13.03 6.44
C LYS A 114 -3.60 13.14 4.94
N THR A 115 -2.60 12.81 4.13
CA THR A 115 -2.71 12.60 2.68
C THR A 115 -2.62 11.10 2.40
N GLY A 116 -3.64 10.53 1.77
CA GLY A 116 -3.67 9.11 1.39
C GLY A 116 -3.42 8.94 -0.10
N VAL A 117 -2.57 7.98 -0.48
CA VAL A 117 -2.30 7.65 -1.88
C VAL A 117 -2.29 6.14 -2.07
N HIS A 118 -3.02 5.68 -3.08
CA HIS A 118 -3.05 4.29 -3.52
C HIS A 118 -2.31 4.13 -4.84
N LEU A 119 -1.45 3.13 -4.94
CA LEU A 119 -0.77 2.73 -6.16
C LEU A 119 -1.17 1.30 -6.52
N ASN A 120 -1.58 1.07 -7.76
CA ASN A 120 -1.99 -0.24 -8.28
C ASN A 120 -1.20 -0.57 -9.54
N TRP A 121 -0.59 -1.75 -9.60
CA TRP A 121 0.07 -2.28 -10.79
C TRP A 121 -0.77 -3.38 -11.42
N PRO A 122 -1.55 -3.11 -12.48
CA PRO A 122 -2.26 -4.15 -13.21
C PRO A 122 -1.26 -5.17 -13.80
N GLU A 123 -1.63 -6.44 -13.80
CA GLU A 123 -0.83 -7.53 -14.36
C GLU A 123 0.54 -7.81 -13.70
N PHE A 124 0.91 -7.05 -12.67
CA PHE A 124 2.09 -7.33 -11.87
C PHE A 124 1.72 -8.19 -10.67
N VAL A 125 1.61 -9.49 -10.92
CA VAL A 125 1.10 -10.46 -9.96
C VAL A 125 2.18 -10.91 -9.00
N VAL A 126 1.87 -10.88 -7.71
CA VAL A 126 2.74 -11.29 -6.60
C VAL A 126 1.98 -12.19 -5.61
N ASP A 127 2.72 -12.91 -4.80
CA ASP A 127 2.21 -13.51 -3.57
C ASP A 127 2.50 -12.61 -2.34
N GLN A 128 2.01 -13.01 -1.18
CA GLN A 128 2.19 -12.22 0.05
C GLN A 128 3.65 -12.02 0.44
N PRO A 129 4.55 -13.04 0.45
CA PRO A 129 5.96 -12.84 0.74
C PRO A 129 6.64 -11.85 -0.21
N SER A 130 6.39 -11.97 -1.51
CA SER A 130 6.96 -11.08 -2.53
C SER A 130 6.46 -9.64 -2.40
N ALA A 131 5.19 -9.44 -2.04
CA ALA A 131 4.66 -8.10 -1.79
C ALA A 131 5.31 -7.44 -0.57
N ILE A 132 5.55 -8.19 0.50
CA ILE A 132 6.27 -7.71 1.68
C ILE A 132 7.72 -7.36 1.30
N ALA A 133 8.41 -8.22 0.54
CA ALA A 133 9.76 -7.96 0.06
C ALA A 133 9.83 -6.71 -0.83
N LEU A 134 8.86 -6.50 -1.72
CA LEU A 134 8.75 -5.27 -2.53
C LEU A 134 8.58 -4.03 -1.66
N ARG A 135 7.76 -4.12 -0.59
CA ARG A 135 7.64 -3.03 0.37
C ARG A 135 9.00 -2.67 1.00
N GLU A 136 9.78 -3.66 1.43
CA GLU A 136 11.13 -3.43 1.97
C GLU A 136 12.04 -2.74 0.94
N HIS A 137 12.01 -3.16 -0.31
CA HIS A 137 12.73 -2.48 -1.39
C HIS A 137 12.28 -1.03 -1.60
N ILE A 138 10.99 -0.74 -1.46
CA ILE A 138 10.43 0.61 -1.54
C ILE A 138 10.91 1.46 -0.38
N LEU A 139 10.89 0.93 0.85
CA LEU A 139 11.38 1.64 2.04
C LEU A 139 12.85 2.06 1.88
N VAL A 140 13.71 1.15 1.42
CA VAL A 140 15.11 1.44 1.15
C VAL A 140 15.27 2.55 0.08
N ALA A 141 14.47 2.50 -1.00
CA ALA A 141 14.53 3.50 -2.04
C ALA A 141 14.08 4.90 -1.56
N LEU A 142 13.01 4.97 -0.79
CA LEU A 142 12.49 6.21 -0.21
C LEU A 142 13.47 6.80 0.81
N SER A 143 14.02 6.00 1.71
CA SER A 143 15.00 6.44 2.70
C SER A 143 16.25 7.03 2.05
N ARG A 144 16.73 6.41 0.97
CA ARG A 144 17.88 6.93 0.20
C ARG A 144 17.58 8.24 -0.53
N ALA A 145 16.36 8.39 -1.06
CA ALA A 145 16.00 9.56 -1.87
C ALA A 145 15.48 10.74 -1.05
N LYS A 146 14.85 10.49 0.09
CA LYS A 146 14.12 11.50 0.89
C LYS A 146 14.63 11.63 2.33
N GLY A 147 15.65 10.87 2.72
CA GLY A 147 16.27 10.96 4.04
C GLY A 147 15.44 10.35 5.17
N ALA A 148 15.62 10.90 6.39
CA ALA A 148 15.22 10.31 7.67
C ALA A 148 13.72 10.37 8.01
N THR A 149 12.83 10.38 7.02
CA THR A 149 11.40 10.23 7.25
C THR A 149 11.09 8.78 7.62
N ASP A 150 10.21 8.54 8.59
CA ASP A 150 9.78 7.19 8.95
C ASP A 150 8.84 6.59 7.88
N TRP A 151 9.43 6.15 6.80
CA TRP A 151 8.70 5.53 5.69
C TRP A 151 8.00 4.23 6.08
N ASN A 152 8.45 3.57 7.17
CA ASN A 152 7.83 2.36 7.64
C ASN A 152 6.42 2.61 8.19
N GLU A 153 6.19 3.74 8.85
CA GLU A 153 4.88 4.18 9.31
C GLU A 153 3.99 4.74 8.18
N ILE A 154 4.62 5.23 7.10
CA ILE A 154 3.91 5.88 5.99
C ILE A 154 3.43 4.85 4.95
N ILE A 155 4.25 3.84 4.63
CA ILE A 155 3.89 2.76 3.73
C ILE A 155 3.23 1.64 4.52
N ASP A 156 1.88 1.58 4.49
CA ASP A 156 1.11 0.70 5.36
C ASP A 156 1.44 -0.78 5.15
N ALA A 157 2.00 -1.41 6.18
CA ALA A 157 2.29 -2.85 6.19
C ALA A 157 1.04 -3.71 6.41
N ALA A 158 0.03 -3.18 7.08
CA ALA A 158 -1.16 -3.94 7.47
C ALA A 158 -1.96 -4.43 6.26
N VAL A 159 -1.82 -3.75 5.11
CA VAL A 159 -2.47 -4.17 3.87
C VAL A 159 -1.96 -5.50 3.34
N TYR A 160 -0.70 -5.86 3.62
CA TYR A 160 -0.12 -7.14 3.16
C TYR A 160 -0.35 -8.29 4.14
N GLY A 161 -0.61 -7.99 5.41
CA GLY A 161 -0.77 -8.98 6.47
C GLY A 161 0.55 -9.49 7.03
N ASP A 162 0.49 -10.64 7.69
CA ASP A 162 1.63 -11.25 8.38
C ASP A 162 1.69 -12.74 8.05
N VAL A 163 2.76 -13.16 7.41
CA VAL A 163 2.99 -14.56 6.98
C VAL A 163 3.05 -15.49 8.20
N ARG A 164 3.73 -15.09 9.29
CA ARG A 164 3.90 -15.90 10.50
C ARG A 164 2.55 -16.14 11.21
N ARG A 165 1.72 -15.11 11.27
CA ARG A 165 0.38 -15.18 11.86
C ARG A 165 -0.68 -15.69 10.91
N LYS A 166 -0.31 -16.05 9.67
CA LYS A 166 -1.23 -16.44 8.58
C LYS A 166 -2.35 -15.40 8.34
N SER A 167 -2.06 -14.14 8.63
CA SER A 167 -2.97 -13.03 8.39
C SER A 167 -2.86 -12.55 6.96
N LYS A 168 -3.99 -12.45 6.26
CA LYS A 168 -4.04 -11.91 4.88
C LYS A 168 -3.91 -10.39 4.81
N GLY A 169 -3.96 -9.70 5.95
CA GLY A 169 -4.02 -8.25 6.02
C GLY A 169 -5.38 -7.68 5.61
N SER A 170 -5.47 -6.36 5.57
CA SER A 170 -6.68 -5.67 5.14
C SER A 170 -6.88 -5.81 3.62
N GLY A 171 -8.11 -5.62 3.17
CA GLY A 171 -8.38 -5.40 1.75
C GLY A 171 -7.98 -4.00 1.30
N PHE A 172 -8.18 -3.73 0.03
CA PHE A 172 -7.81 -2.47 -0.60
C PHE A 172 -9.05 -1.74 -1.12
N ARG A 173 -9.22 -0.47 -0.75
CA ARG A 173 -10.41 0.29 -1.10
C ARG A 173 -10.40 0.64 -2.59
N MET A 174 -11.50 0.32 -3.27
CA MET A 174 -11.66 0.60 -4.69
C MET A 174 -11.70 2.11 -4.96
N PRO A 175 -11.24 2.59 -6.13
CA PRO A 175 -11.42 3.99 -6.55
C PRO A 175 -12.89 4.41 -6.48
N TRP A 176 -13.14 5.68 -6.22
CA TRP A 176 -14.47 6.29 -6.02
C TRP A 176 -15.27 5.70 -4.85
N SER A 177 -14.70 4.78 -4.08
CA SER A 177 -15.32 4.21 -2.89
C SER A 177 -15.03 5.07 -1.67
N HIS A 178 -16.07 5.43 -0.93
CA HIS A 178 -16.00 6.18 0.31
C HIS A 178 -15.52 5.28 1.46
N LYS A 179 -15.07 5.89 2.56
CA LYS A 179 -14.76 5.17 3.79
C LYS A 179 -15.81 5.49 4.85
N MET A 180 -16.32 4.45 5.49
CA MET A 180 -17.09 4.61 6.72
C MET A 180 -16.10 4.56 7.89
N ALA A 181 -15.92 5.67 8.59
CA ALA A 181 -15.00 5.79 9.71
C ALA A 181 -15.74 6.02 11.02
N LYS A 182 -15.16 5.58 12.14
CA LYS A 182 -15.65 5.89 13.48
C LYS A 182 -15.61 7.40 13.70
N HIS A 183 -16.69 7.98 14.22
CA HIS A 183 -16.74 9.39 14.61
C HIS A 183 -15.96 9.57 15.93
N MET A 184 -14.76 10.11 15.82
CA MET A 184 -13.83 10.20 16.96
C MET A 184 -14.34 11.09 18.10
N PRO A 185 -14.97 12.27 17.84
CA PRO A 185 -15.46 13.12 18.91
C PRO A 185 -16.43 12.43 19.88
N CYS A 186 -17.29 11.53 19.40
CA CYS A 186 -18.19 10.76 20.27
C CYS A 186 -17.71 9.33 20.54
N GLY A 187 -16.47 9.00 20.19
CA GLY A 187 -15.94 7.65 20.37
C GLY A 187 -16.74 6.55 19.66
N GLY A 188 -17.54 6.89 18.65
CA GLY A 188 -18.40 5.96 17.91
C GLY A 188 -19.71 5.61 18.61
N GLN A 189 -20.06 6.27 19.71
CA GLN A 189 -21.31 6.03 20.45
C GLN A 189 -22.54 6.71 19.80
N GLY A 190 -22.28 7.68 18.93
CA GLY A 190 -23.31 8.52 18.32
C GLY A 190 -23.46 9.87 19.04
N CYS A 191 -23.59 10.94 18.28
CA CYS A 191 -23.89 12.29 18.74
C CYS A 191 -24.65 13.04 17.65
N GLU A 192 -25.05 14.28 17.92
CA GLU A 192 -25.78 15.11 16.98
C GLU A 192 -25.02 15.30 15.65
N GLU A 193 -23.70 15.58 15.70
CA GLU A 193 -22.85 15.78 14.52
C GLU A 193 -22.78 14.56 13.57
N CYS A 194 -22.89 13.35 14.10
CA CYS A 194 -22.93 12.12 13.31
C CYS A 194 -24.35 11.51 13.21
N GLU A 195 -25.38 12.30 13.52
CA GLU A 195 -26.80 11.89 13.46
C GLU A 195 -27.07 10.59 14.25
N GLY A 196 -26.44 10.42 15.40
CA GLY A 196 -26.55 9.21 16.23
C GLY A 196 -25.87 7.96 15.68
N LYS A 197 -25.27 8.01 14.48
CA LYS A 197 -24.71 6.83 13.79
C LYS A 197 -23.36 6.39 14.34
N GLY A 198 -22.66 7.21 15.11
CA GLY A 198 -21.33 6.94 15.63
C GLY A 198 -20.24 6.80 14.55
N LYS A 199 -20.60 7.05 13.28
CA LYS A 199 -19.75 6.91 12.10
C LYS A 199 -19.92 8.10 11.16
N VAL A 200 -18.86 8.42 10.42
CA VAL A 200 -18.85 9.48 9.41
C VAL A 200 -18.33 8.96 8.08
N VAL A 201 -18.84 9.54 6.99
CA VAL A 201 -18.39 9.23 5.64
C VAL A 201 -17.17 10.07 5.32
N GLN A 202 -16.06 9.40 4.98
CA GLN A 202 -14.84 10.03 4.48
C GLN A 202 -14.78 9.94 2.96
N VAL A 203 -14.06 10.88 2.35
CA VAL A 203 -13.94 11.02 0.91
C VAL A 203 -13.28 9.82 0.25
N ALA A 204 -13.62 9.57 -1.00
CA ALA A 204 -13.08 8.51 -1.83
C ALA A 204 -11.66 8.83 -2.32
N TYR A 205 -10.91 7.80 -2.71
CA TYR A 205 -9.72 7.95 -3.54
C TYR A 205 -10.14 8.18 -5.00
N LEU A 206 -9.51 9.17 -5.61
CA LEU A 206 -9.75 9.51 -7.02
C LEU A 206 -8.50 9.19 -7.84
N PRO A 207 -8.62 8.45 -8.95
CA PRO A 207 -7.53 8.24 -9.89
C PRO A 207 -7.07 9.57 -10.47
N LEU A 208 -5.80 9.92 -10.31
CA LEU A 208 -5.26 11.20 -10.78
C LEU A 208 -4.11 11.05 -11.77
N PHE A 209 -3.33 9.96 -11.69
CA PHE A 209 -2.16 9.77 -12.53
C PHE A 209 -2.00 8.33 -12.98
N ILE A 210 -1.38 8.15 -14.13
CA ILE A 210 -0.79 6.89 -14.58
C ILE A 210 0.72 7.10 -14.71
N TYR A 211 1.50 6.23 -14.04
CA TYR A 211 2.92 6.09 -14.31
C TYR A 211 3.09 5.19 -15.52
N ASN A 212 3.71 5.73 -16.58
CA ASN A 212 4.02 5.02 -17.80
C ASN A 212 5.47 4.53 -17.73
N HIS A 213 5.68 3.22 -17.84
CA HIS A 213 6.98 2.57 -17.61
C HIS A 213 7.98 2.65 -18.78
N GLY A 214 7.66 3.32 -19.86
CA GLY A 214 8.51 3.46 -21.07
C GLY A 214 9.94 3.97 -20.80
N PRO A 215 10.77 4.17 -21.83
CA PRO A 215 12.17 4.61 -21.67
C PRO A 215 12.31 5.91 -20.87
N LEU A 216 11.37 6.84 -21.06
CA LEU A 216 11.24 8.06 -20.29
C LEU A 216 10.04 7.93 -19.34
N SER A 217 10.22 7.11 -18.29
CA SER A 217 9.16 6.90 -17.30
C SER A 217 8.64 8.22 -16.75
N LYS A 218 7.34 8.46 -16.92
CA LYS A 218 6.68 9.69 -16.49
C LYS A 218 5.31 9.44 -15.89
N LEU A 219 4.88 10.37 -15.05
CA LEU A 219 3.51 10.45 -14.54
C LEU A 219 2.67 11.30 -15.49
N THR A 220 1.58 10.74 -15.97
CA THR A 220 0.61 11.45 -16.82
C THR A 220 -0.67 11.65 -16.01
N LYS A 221 -1.14 12.89 -15.94
CA LYS A 221 -2.42 13.22 -15.31
C LYS A 221 -3.57 12.64 -16.14
N ILE A 222 -4.57 12.10 -15.47
CA ILE A 222 -5.78 11.55 -16.09
C ILE A 222 -7.04 12.25 -15.55
N ASP A 223 -8.15 12.08 -16.24
CA ASP A 223 -9.45 12.53 -15.76
C ASP A 223 -9.90 11.66 -14.57
N PRO A 224 -10.24 12.25 -13.40
CA PRO A 224 -10.70 11.50 -12.23
C PRO A 224 -12.13 10.97 -12.36
N GLN A 225 -12.84 11.24 -13.45
CA GLN A 225 -14.21 10.76 -13.66
C GLN A 225 -14.30 9.23 -13.69
N PRO A 226 -15.41 8.65 -13.21
CA PRO A 226 -15.58 7.19 -13.18
C PRO A 226 -15.46 6.58 -14.57
N ASN A 227 -14.49 5.68 -14.70
CA ASN A 227 -14.12 5.01 -15.95
C ASN A 227 -13.89 3.51 -15.69
N LEU A 228 -14.44 2.66 -16.55
CA LEU A 228 -14.38 1.20 -16.39
C LEU A 228 -12.95 0.65 -16.54
N ASP A 229 -12.19 1.15 -17.50
CA ASP A 229 -10.83 0.67 -17.74
C ASP A 229 -9.91 1.05 -16.58
N ILE A 230 -10.06 2.27 -16.05
CA ILE A 230 -9.35 2.73 -14.85
C ILE A 230 -9.72 1.87 -13.63
N LEU A 231 -11.01 1.51 -13.48
CA LEU A 231 -11.42 0.61 -12.39
C LEU A 231 -10.77 -0.77 -12.54
N LYS A 232 -10.73 -1.33 -13.75
CA LYS A 232 -10.06 -2.61 -14.02
C LYS A 232 -8.57 -2.55 -13.72
N MET A 233 -7.90 -1.47 -14.08
CA MET A 233 -6.48 -1.24 -13.73
C MET A 233 -6.24 -1.22 -12.21
N SER A 234 -7.24 -0.82 -11.42
CA SER A 234 -7.12 -0.74 -9.96
C SER A 234 -7.40 -2.06 -9.24
N SER A 235 -7.95 -3.06 -9.92
CA SER A 235 -8.31 -4.33 -9.29
C SER A 235 -7.07 -5.08 -8.82
N ILE A 236 -7.08 -5.47 -7.54
CA ILE A 236 -6.01 -6.28 -6.96
C ILE A 236 -6.24 -7.78 -7.15
N ARG A 237 -7.44 -8.20 -7.55
CA ARG A 237 -7.79 -9.60 -7.75
C ARG A 237 -7.37 -10.09 -9.13
N THR A 238 -6.83 -11.31 -9.17
CA THR A 238 -6.47 -11.98 -10.42
C THR A 238 -6.59 -13.50 -10.28
N GLU A 239 -6.85 -14.19 -11.38
CA GLU A 239 -6.78 -15.65 -11.52
C GLU A 239 -5.47 -16.11 -12.16
N GLN A 240 -4.57 -15.18 -12.50
CA GLN A 240 -3.30 -15.55 -13.15
C GLN A 240 -2.50 -16.50 -12.23
N PRO A 241 -2.12 -17.68 -12.75
CA PRO A 241 -1.39 -18.68 -11.95
C PRO A 241 0.09 -18.31 -11.79
N GLN A 242 0.64 -17.54 -12.70
CA GLN A 242 2.03 -17.08 -12.66
C GLN A 242 2.14 -15.82 -11.81
N HIS A 243 3.21 -15.72 -11.04
CA HIS A 243 3.52 -14.55 -10.23
C HIS A 243 5.02 -14.30 -10.21
N ILE A 244 5.39 -13.09 -9.88
CA ILE A 244 6.80 -12.70 -9.70
C ILE A 244 7.19 -12.98 -8.26
N THR A 245 8.29 -13.70 -8.07
CA THR A 245 8.93 -13.91 -6.76
C THR A 245 9.97 -12.82 -6.55
N VAL A 246 9.92 -12.17 -5.38
CA VAL A 246 10.86 -11.12 -5.00
C VAL A 246 11.44 -11.44 -3.64
N GLU A 247 12.77 -11.45 -3.55
CA GLU A 247 13.49 -11.62 -2.30
C GLU A 247 13.67 -10.27 -1.58
N PRO A 248 13.71 -10.25 -0.24
CA PRO A 248 14.01 -9.04 0.52
C PRO A 248 15.37 -8.44 0.12
N PRO A 249 15.57 -7.12 0.26
CA PRO A 249 16.84 -6.50 0.00
C PRO A 249 17.92 -7.02 0.97
N SER A 250 19.10 -7.32 0.45
CA SER A 250 20.24 -7.84 1.25
C SER A 250 20.70 -6.90 2.38
N SER A 251 20.34 -5.62 2.30
CA SER A 251 20.67 -4.59 3.28
C SER A 251 19.67 -4.46 4.45
N VAL A 252 18.65 -5.31 4.51
CA VAL A 252 17.79 -5.41 5.69
C VAL A 252 18.47 -6.31 6.71
N ILE A 253 19.51 -5.78 7.36
CA ILE A 253 19.91 -6.29 8.66
C ILE A 253 18.71 -6.05 9.55
N LYS A 254 18.02 -7.11 9.94
CA LYS A 254 16.90 -7.05 10.87
C LYS A 254 17.44 -6.54 12.20
N GLU A 255 17.24 -5.28 12.50
CA GLU A 255 17.37 -4.82 13.87
C GLU A 255 16.51 -5.74 14.74
N GLY A 256 17.14 -6.49 15.63
CA GLY A 256 16.48 -7.32 16.64
C GLY A 256 16.53 -8.84 16.48
N SER A 257 17.36 -9.41 15.60
CA SER A 257 17.56 -10.87 15.59
C SER A 257 19.00 -11.33 15.88
N PHE A 258 19.75 -10.56 16.64
CA PHE A 258 20.91 -11.10 17.29
C PHE A 258 20.44 -11.89 18.52
N THR A 259 20.03 -13.12 18.33
CA THR A 259 20.12 -14.09 19.41
C THR A 259 21.56 -14.52 19.49
N ASP A 260 22.19 -14.31 20.64
CA ASP A 260 23.61 -14.63 20.93
C ASP A 260 24.04 -16.05 20.61
N ALA A 261 23.17 -16.88 20.11
CA ALA A 261 23.35 -18.27 19.99
C ALA A 261 23.99 -18.77 18.68
N GLN A 262 24.21 -17.90 17.70
CA GLN A 262 24.60 -18.46 16.41
C GLN A 262 25.60 -17.72 15.58
N THR A 263 26.59 -17.24 16.09
CA THR A 263 27.59 -16.74 15.35
C THR A 263 28.89 -17.01 15.44
N LYS A 264 29.34 -17.29 14.68
CA LYS A 264 30.03 -17.68 14.34
C LYS A 264 31.35 -17.58 13.85
N ASP A 265 31.72 -17.18 12.82
CA ASP A 265 33.10 -17.02 12.39
C ASP A 265 33.54 -15.58 12.65
N GLU A 266 34.46 -15.38 13.55
CA GLU A 266 35.14 -14.10 13.74
C GLU A 266 35.98 -13.80 12.50
N ILE A 267 35.95 -12.56 11.99
CA ILE A 267 36.76 -12.18 10.85
C ILE A 267 38.20 -12.01 11.35
N GLU A 268 39.06 -12.98 11.05
CA GLU A 268 40.50 -12.98 11.45
C GLU A 268 41.37 -12.11 10.53
N ASN A 269 40.80 -11.39 9.56
CA ASN A 269 41.57 -10.57 8.64
C ASN A 269 41.71 -9.14 9.19
N ASP A 270 42.90 -8.86 9.77
CA ASP A 270 43.21 -7.56 10.37
C ASP A 270 43.22 -6.40 9.36
N GLU A 271 43.53 -6.66 8.09
CA GLU A 271 43.44 -5.67 7.02
C GLU A 271 42.01 -5.26 6.75
N LEU A 272 41.06 -6.20 6.74
CA LEU A 272 39.66 -5.95 6.57
C LEU A 272 39.04 -5.21 7.79
N LYS A 273 39.49 -5.57 9.02
CA LYS A 273 39.11 -4.82 10.23
C LYS A 273 39.55 -3.37 10.15
N GLY A 274 40.82 -3.12 9.78
CA GLY A 274 41.34 -1.77 9.62
C GLY A 274 40.59 -0.94 8.57
N LEU A 275 40.23 -1.53 7.44
CA LEU A 275 39.43 -0.89 6.40
C LEU A 275 38.03 -0.52 6.88
N ILE A 276 37.38 -1.36 7.66
CA ILE A 276 36.06 -1.11 8.22
C ILE A 276 36.11 -0.02 9.30
N GLU A 277 37.11 -0.06 10.18
CA GLU A 277 37.34 0.95 11.22
C GLU A 277 37.59 2.32 10.58
N ASP A 278 38.42 2.38 9.55
CA ASP A 278 38.73 3.60 8.80
C ASP A 278 37.48 4.15 8.07
N PHE A 279 36.66 3.27 7.50
CA PHE A 279 35.39 3.66 6.89
C PHE A 279 34.41 4.22 7.92
N ILE A 280 34.29 3.59 9.09
CA ILE A 280 33.40 4.04 10.18
C ILE A 280 33.87 5.40 10.68
N GLN A 281 35.17 5.56 10.92
CA GLN A 281 35.75 6.82 11.41
C GLN A 281 35.54 7.98 10.42
N ARG A 282 35.74 7.75 9.12
CA ARG A 282 35.56 8.79 8.09
C ARG A 282 34.11 9.19 7.83
N ASN A 283 33.15 8.27 8.06
CA ASN A 283 31.75 8.53 7.72
C ASN A 283 30.84 8.80 8.93
N MET A 284 31.38 8.69 10.15
CA MET A 284 30.64 8.90 11.40
C MET A 284 31.25 9.99 12.28
N GLU A 285 32.01 10.93 11.72
CA GLU A 285 32.51 12.09 12.45
C GLU A 285 31.36 12.88 13.07
N GLY A 286 31.28 12.84 14.39
CA GLY A 286 30.27 13.56 15.19
C GLY A 286 29.32 12.68 16.00
N GLN A 287 29.36 11.36 15.86
CA GLN A 287 28.64 10.45 16.74
C GLN A 287 29.63 9.72 17.68
N SER A 288 29.21 9.42 18.91
CA SER A 288 30.06 8.77 19.91
C SER A 288 30.69 7.51 19.34
N THR A 289 32.00 7.43 19.40
CA THR A 289 32.82 6.31 18.93
C THR A 289 32.39 5.01 19.62
N SER A 290 31.61 4.18 18.93
CA SER A 290 31.47 2.78 19.29
C SER A 290 32.67 2.05 18.78
N VAL A 291 33.49 1.56 19.70
CA VAL A 291 34.64 0.69 19.35
C VAL A 291 34.11 -0.60 18.78
N VAL A 292 34.46 -0.93 17.54
CA VAL A 292 34.13 -2.24 16.95
C VAL A 292 35.02 -3.28 17.64
N THR A 293 34.43 -3.96 18.63
CA THR A 293 35.17 -4.96 19.41
C THR A 293 35.20 -6.32 18.76
N LYS A 294 34.24 -6.64 17.89
CA LYS A 294 34.18 -7.90 17.13
C LYS A 294 33.48 -7.70 15.79
N LEU A 295 34.02 -8.37 14.76
CA LEU A 295 33.40 -8.47 13.44
C LEU A 295 33.07 -9.93 13.16
N PHE A 296 31.85 -10.18 12.64
CA PHE A 296 31.38 -11.52 12.30
C PHE A 296 31.01 -11.59 10.82
N LYS A 297 31.18 -12.76 10.20
CA LYS A 297 30.74 -13.01 8.82
C LYS A 297 29.22 -13.06 8.70
#